data_2d7ad474d740fffeda8f781305d0d21d
#
_entry.id   2d7ad474d740fffeda8f781305d0d21d
#
_cell.length_a   1.000
_cell.length_b   1.000
_cell.length_c   1.000
_cell.angle_alpha   90.00
_cell.angle_beta   90.00
_cell.angle_gamma   90.00
#
_symmetry.space_group_name_H-M   'P 1'
#
loop_
_entity.id
_entity.type
_entity.pdbx_description
1 polymer ?
#
loop_
_entity_poly.entity_id
_entity_poly.type
_entity_poly.pdbx_seq_one_letter_code
_entity_poly.pdbx_strand_id
1 'polypeptide(L)'
;MVKKVFTRSEKTAKAPLPQGFATIWVTVALDLVGFGIVVPILGRYAERYGASGLEVGLLFASFSLAQLVCAPLLGRLSDRIGRKPVIMISLLGTAVGSFVTGAAGTLWVLFLGRILDGASGASVAVAQGAVTDLAPPSERPRLLGLLGAAFGVGFVVGPALGGLASLGGEHLPFFVAGTVALINAGVAWFRLPETRPARVRDEARMHSSQGTSAKIRLWGLALTGFTAIVAFSGFEATFSLLAGNRFNLTEGGIAAIFVGIGAVLVVVQGILIAPINAKLGTQRSLQIGLVLNSAGLIILAFAESWSILIIALSFLTVGQGLVAPNLSTLVSGRVPDHRRGEALGFQQGVNAIGRVSGPALAGILYDHVSIGSPYLVGGALCALALLFAVGVGEQESF
;
A
#
# COMPACT_ATOMS: atom_id res chain seq x y z
N MET A 1 55.73 17.12 5.67
CA MET A 1 55.45 15.84 4.98
C MET A 1 54.46 15.05 5.80
N VAL A 2 53.14 15.27 5.59
CA VAL A 2 52.07 14.69 6.39
C VAL A 2 51.41 13.62 5.53
N LYS A 3 51.60 12.34 5.87
CA LYS A 3 50.95 11.18 5.22
C LYS A 3 49.46 11.21 5.57
N LYS A 4 48.62 11.51 4.58
CA LYS A 4 47.16 11.21 4.61
C LYS A 4 46.98 9.70 4.67
N VAL A 5 46.61 9.21 5.86
CA VAL A 5 46.10 7.84 6.02
C VAL A 5 44.69 7.80 5.46
N PHE A 6 44.55 7.26 4.24
CA PHE A 6 43.26 6.85 3.69
C PHE A 6 42.81 5.62 4.49
N THR A 7 41.99 5.82 5.49
CA THR A 7 41.22 4.73 6.08
C THR A 7 40.22 4.22 5.04
N ARG A 8 40.50 3.07 4.49
CA ARG A 8 39.61 2.26 3.67
C ARG A 8 38.35 2.02 4.47
N SER A 9 37.22 2.64 4.06
CA SER A 9 35.91 2.35 4.63
C SER A 9 35.67 0.85 4.52
N GLU A 10 35.79 0.12 5.62
CA GLU A 10 35.36 -1.25 5.73
C GLU A 10 33.89 -1.27 5.33
N LYS A 11 33.56 -1.98 4.24
CA LYS A 11 32.20 -2.36 3.90
C LYS A 11 31.69 -3.15 5.09
N THR A 12 30.98 -2.52 6.00
CA THR A 12 30.30 -3.18 7.12
C THR A 12 29.44 -4.28 6.53
N ALA A 13 29.82 -5.52 6.77
CA ALA A 13 29.05 -6.69 6.38
C ALA A 13 27.63 -6.51 6.93
N LYS A 14 26.60 -6.56 6.06
CA LYS A 14 25.22 -6.43 6.48
C LYS A 14 24.94 -7.49 7.54
N ALA A 15 24.45 -7.10 8.69
CA ALA A 15 24.08 -8.01 9.76
C ALA A 15 23.12 -9.11 9.22
N PRO A 16 23.26 -10.36 9.65
CA PRO A 16 22.37 -11.44 9.24
C PRO A 16 20.92 -11.11 9.62
N LEU A 17 19.96 -11.63 8.84
CA LEU A 17 18.55 -11.45 9.13
C LEU A 17 18.17 -12.15 10.44
N PRO A 18 17.37 -11.53 11.33
CA PRO A 18 16.90 -12.16 12.54
C PRO A 18 16.13 -13.46 12.23
N GLN A 19 16.25 -14.44 13.13
CA GLN A 19 15.47 -15.68 13.01
C GLN A 19 13.97 -15.37 12.99
N GLY A 20 13.23 -15.95 12.05
CA GLY A 20 11.80 -15.71 11.86
C GLY A 20 11.45 -14.54 10.92
N PHE A 21 12.37 -13.62 10.64
CA PHE A 21 12.08 -12.50 9.73
C PHE A 21 11.68 -12.98 8.33
N ALA A 22 12.35 -13.96 7.77
CA ALA A 22 12.02 -14.52 6.46
C ALA A 22 10.59 -15.07 6.40
N THR A 23 10.13 -15.72 7.46
CA THR A 23 8.75 -16.24 7.55
C THR A 23 7.74 -15.09 7.60
N ILE A 24 7.99 -14.04 8.40
CA ILE A 24 7.14 -12.85 8.46
C ILE A 24 7.08 -12.20 7.08
N TRP A 25 8.22 -12.05 6.41
CA TRP A 25 8.30 -11.45 5.08
C TRP A 25 7.49 -12.23 4.04
N VAL A 26 7.64 -13.57 4.01
CA VAL A 26 6.87 -14.43 3.10
C VAL A 26 5.37 -14.35 3.40
N THR A 27 4.98 -14.34 4.68
CA THR A 27 3.58 -14.20 5.09
C THR A 27 2.98 -12.90 4.57
N VAL A 28 3.69 -11.77 4.70
CA VAL A 28 3.24 -10.48 4.19
C VAL A 28 3.24 -10.45 2.66
N ALA A 29 4.26 -11.02 2.02
CA ALA A 29 4.32 -11.07 0.56
C ALA A 29 3.14 -11.86 -0.04
N LEU A 30 2.81 -13.01 0.52
CA LEU A 30 1.66 -13.82 0.08
C LEU A 30 0.32 -13.13 0.34
N ASP A 31 0.16 -12.43 1.45
CA ASP A 31 -1.03 -11.64 1.75
C ASP A 31 -1.22 -10.51 0.72
N LEU A 32 -0.14 -9.79 0.38
CA LEU A 32 -0.15 -8.75 -0.65
C LEU A 32 -0.33 -9.29 -2.07
N VAL A 33 0.10 -10.53 -2.35
CA VAL A 33 -0.22 -11.23 -3.60
C VAL A 33 -1.73 -11.46 -3.69
N GLY A 34 -2.38 -11.92 -2.62
CA GLY A 34 -3.83 -12.08 -2.55
C GLY A 34 -4.56 -10.75 -2.85
N PHE A 35 -4.15 -9.65 -2.22
CA PHE A 35 -4.66 -8.32 -2.49
C PHE A 35 -4.45 -7.92 -3.97
N GLY A 36 -3.25 -8.13 -4.51
CA GLY A 36 -2.90 -7.83 -5.90
C GLY A 36 -3.69 -8.64 -6.94
N ILE A 37 -4.15 -9.84 -6.60
CA ILE A 37 -5.07 -10.64 -7.45
C ILE A 37 -6.41 -9.92 -7.61
N VAL A 38 -6.96 -9.41 -6.51
CA VAL A 38 -8.32 -8.87 -6.42
C VAL A 38 -8.44 -7.48 -7.05
N VAL A 39 -7.50 -6.58 -6.77
CA VAL A 39 -7.59 -5.15 -7.13
C VAL A 39 -7.87 -4.89 -8.61
N PRO A 40 -7.14 -5.47 -9.57
CA PRO A 40 -7.34 -5.17 -10.99
C PRO A 40 -8.68 -5.67 -11.56
N ILE A 41 -9.25 -6.68 -10.92
CA ILE A 41 -10.39 -7.45 -11.45
C ILE A 41 -11.70 -7.01 -10.82
N LEU A 42 -11.68 -6.55 -9.56
CA LEU A 42 -12.86 -6.29 -8.74
C LEU A 42 -13.86 -5.34 -9.41
N GLY A 43 -13.40 -4.27 -10.04
CA GLY A 43 -14.28 -3.28 -10.68
C GLY A 43 -15.09 -3.92 -11.83
N ARG A 44 -14.42 -4.59 -12.73
CA ARG A 44 -15.08 -5.28 -13.86
C ARG A 44 -15.99 -6.43 -13.40
N TYR A 45 -15.58 -7.13 -12.35
CA TYR A 45 -16.40 -8.18 -11.76
C TYR A 45 -17.68 -7.61 -11.13
N ALA A 46 -17.61 -6.45 -10.46
CA ALA A 46 -18.77 -5.77 -9.89
C ALA A 46 -19.74 -5.25 -10.98
N GLU A 47 -19.23 -4.71 -12.11
CA GLU A 47 -20.07 -4.28 -13.25
C GLU A 47 -21.00 -5.38 -13.77
N ARG A 48 -20.62 -6.66 -13.69
CA ARG A 48 -21.46 -7.80 -14.09
C ARG A 48 -22.71 -7.97 -13.24
N TYR A 49 -22.67 -7.47 -12.02
CA TYR A 49 -23.82 -7.41 -11.10
C TYR A 49 -24.54 -6.05 -11.15
N GLY A 50 -24.29 -5.27 -12.21
CA GLY A 50 -24.93 -3.98 -12.43
C GLY A 50 -24.35 -2.84 -11.58
N ALA A 51 -23.15 -3.00 -11.01
CA ALA A 51 -22.53 -1.95 -10.21
C ALA A 51 -22.19 -0.73 -11.07
N SER A 52 -22.61 0.44 -10.60
CA SER A 52 -22.17 1.75 -11.09
C SER A 52 -20.72 2.03 -10.66
N GLY A 53 -20.08 3.04 -11.24
CA GLY A 53 -18.75 3.48 -10.82
C GLY A 53 -18.69 3.90 -9.35
N LEU A 54 -19.78 4.53 -8.85
CA LEU A 54 -19.92 4.83 -7.43
C LEU A 54 -19.91 3.57 -6.56
N GLU A 55 -20.68 2.54 -6.93
CA GLU A 55 -20.74 1.29 -6.18
C GLU A 55 -19.41 0.55 -6.22
N VAL A 56 -18.69 0.58 -7.34
CA VAL A 56 -17.32 0.09 -7.43
C VAL A 56 -16.39 0.86 -6.48
N GLY A 57 -16.45 2.20 -6.50
CA GLY A 57 -15.70 3.04 -5.55
C GLY A 57 -16.04 2.70 -4.09
N LEU A 58 -17.31 2.48 -3.78
CA LEU A 58 -17.77 2.10 -2.44
C LEU A 58 -17.31 0.69 -2.04
N LEU A 59 -17.16 -0.25 -2.97
CA LEU A 59 -16.57 -1.58 -2.69
C LEU A 59 -15.12 -1.46 -2.20
N PHE A 60 -14.30 -0.63 -2.85
CA PHE A 60 -12.93 -0.35 -2.39
C PHE A 60 -12.92 0.43 -1.07
N ALA A 61 -13.82 1.41 -0.93
CA ALA A 61 -13.96 2.20 0.30
C ALA A 61 -14.43 1.34 1.48
N SER A 62 -15.34 0.39 1.28
CA SER A 62 -15.85 -0.50 2.34
C SER A 62 -14.77 -1.39 2.94
N PHE A 63 -13.89 -1.96 2.10
CA PHE A 63 -12.69 -2.67 2.55
C PHE A 63 -11.79 -1.76 3.39
N SER A 64 -11.46 -0.58 2.85
CA SER A 64 -10.55 0.36 3.51
C SER A 64 -11.14 0.92 4.82
N LEU A 65 -12.45 1.14 4.88
CA LEU A 65 -13.14 1.57 6.09
C LEU A 65 -13.15 0.48 7.15
N ALA A 66 -13.46 -0.75 6.77
CA ALA A 66 -13.41 -1.89 7.69
C ALA A 66 -11.99 -2.09 8.24
N GLN A 67 -10.97 -1.98 7.38
CA GLN A 67 -9.57 -2.04 7.78
C GLN A 67 -9.18 -0.90 8.72
N LEU A 68 -9.58 0.34 8.42
CA LEU A 68 -9.31 1.51 9.26
C LEU A 68 -9.85 1.34 10.68
N VAL A 69 -11.03 0.76 10.82
CA VAL A 69 -11.67 0.52 12.12
C VAL A 69 -11.06 -0.69 12.84
N CYS A 70 -10.89 -1.80 12.12
CA CYS A 70 -10.50 -3.08 12.73
C CYS A 70 -8.99 -3.22 12.94
N ALA A 71 -8.12 -2.65 12.09
CA ALA A 71 -6.68 -2.81 12.22
C ALA A 71 -6.11 -2.30 13.55
N PRO A 72 -6.52 -1.14 14.12
CA PRO A 72 -6.08 -0.73 15.44
C PRO A 72 -6.57 -1.67 16.57
N LEU A 73 -7.77 -2.24 16.42
CA LEU A 73 -8.33 -3.19 17.39
C LEU A 73 -7.54 -4.49 17.38
N LEU A 74 -7.29 -5.04 16.19
CA LEU A 74 -6.47 -6.25 16.00
C LEU A 74 -5.02 -6.01 16.41
N GLY A 75 -4.47 -4.82 16.16
CA GLY A 75 -3.16 -4.40 16.65
C GLY A 75 -3.07 -4.47 18.17
N ARG A 76 -4.03 -3.87 18.89
CA ARG A 76 -4.12 -3.95 20.37
C ARG A 76 -4.34 -5.38 20.85
N LEU A 77 -5.15 -6.15 20.13
CA LEU A 77 -5.37 -7.56 20.44
C LEU A 77 -4.05 -8.33 20.31
N SER A 78 -3.25 -8.06 19.26
CA SER A 78 -1.95 -8.69 19.07
C SER A 78 -0.93 -8.35 20.17
N ASP A 79 -1.08 -7.18 20.77
CA ASP A 79 -0.29 -6.80 21.93
C ASP A 79 -0.65 -7.61 23.18
N ARG A 80 -1.89 -8.12 23.26
CA ARG A 80 -2.42 -8.89 24.42
C ARG A 80 -2.24 -10.38 24.28
N ILE A 81 -2.62 -10.96 23.12
CA ILE A 81 -2.64 -12.41 22.93
C ILE A 81 -1.42 -12.94 22.15
N GLY A 82 -0.62 -12.05 21.56
CA GLY A 82 0.55 -12.36 20.75
C GLY A 82 0.36 -12.01 19.28
N ARG A 83 1.47 -11.90 18.55
CA ARG A 83 1.48 -11.53 17.12
C ARG A 83 0.93 -12.65 16.24
N LYS A 84 1.42 -13.87 16.47
CA LYS A 84 1.06 -15.04 15.66
C LYS A 84 -0.45 -15.32 15.63
N PRO A 85 -1.20 -15.39 16.76
CA PRO A 85 -2.64 -15.65 16.73
C PRO A 85 -3.42 -14.62 15.91
N VAL A 86 -3.04 -13.33 16.00
CA VAL A 86 -3.76 -12.27 15.29
C VAL A 86 -3.43 -12.27 13.80
N ILE A 87 -2.19 -12.53 13.39
CA ILE A 87 -1.85 -12.75 11.98
C ILE A 87 -2.66 -13.93 11.42
N MET A 88 -2.78 -15.01 12.17
CA MET A 88 -3.59 -16.17 11.77
C MET A 88 -5.07 -15.81 11.56
N ILE A 89 -5.68 -15.09 12.51
CA ILE A 89 -7.06 -14.61 12.42
C ILE A 89 -7.22 -13.73 11.18
N SER A 90 -6.26 -12.82 10.92
CA SER A 90 -6.27 -11.96 9.75
C SER A 90 -6.23 -12.77 8.46
N LEU A 91 -5.30 -13.70 8.31
CA LEU A 91 -5.17 -14.52 7.10
C LEU A 91 -6.41 -15.41 6.84
N LEU A 92 -6.97 -16.00 7.90
CA LEU A 92 -8.19 -16.80 7.77
C LEU A 92 -9.40 -15.93 7.40
N GLY A 93 -9.51 -14.73 7.96
CA GLY A 93 -10.56 -13.80 7.61
C GLY A 93 -10.44 -13.29 6.16
N THR A 94 -9.23 -13.00 5.69
CA THR A 94 -8.95 -12.68 4.27
C THR A 94 -9.33 -13.86 3.36
N ALA A 95 -9.02 -15.11 3.75
CA ALA A 95 -9.43 -16.28 2.98
C ALA A 95 -10.97 -16.38 2.88
N VAL A 96 -11.68 -16.24 4.01
CA VAL A 96 -13.16 -16.25 4.03
C VAL A 96 -13.72 -15.11 3.19
N GLY A 97 -13.23 -13.88 3.35
CA GLY A 97 -13.67 -12.71 2.57
C GLY A 97 -13.48 -12.92 1.06
N SER A 98 -12.34 -13.48 0.64
CA SER A 98 -12.05 -13.80 -0.75
C SER A 98 -12.98 -14.91 -1.29
N PHE A 99 -13.25 -15.97 -0.53
CA PHE A 99 -14.18 -17.02 -0.93
C PHE A 99 -15.62 -16.49 -1.02
N VAL A 100 -16.06 -15.65 -0.09
CA VAL A 100 -17.37 -14.99 -0.14
C VAL A 100 -17.47 -14.11 -1.40
N THR A 101 -16.42 -13.34 -1.71
CA THR A 101 -16.36 -12.53 -2.93
C THR A 101 -16.42 -13.40 -4.19
N GLY A 102 -15.68 -14.52 -4.22
CA GLY A 102 -15.69 -15.45 -5.35
C GLY A 102 -17.01 -16.20 -5.53
N ALA A 103 -17.74 -16.48 -4.45
CA ALA A 103 -19.05 -17.11 -4.46
C ALA A 103 -20.21 -16.12 -4.65
N ALA A 104 -19.92 -14.83 -4.89
CA ALA A 104 -20.95 -13.82 -4.98
C ALA A 104 -21.87 -14.04 -6.18
N GLY A 105 -23.17 -13.99 -5.95
CA GLY A 105 -24.21 -13.94 -6.98
C GLY A 105 -24.94 -12.60 -7.01
N THR A 106 -24.59 -11.68 -6.14
CA THR A 106 -25.19 -10.34 -6.05
C THR A 106 -24.17 -9.33 -5.55
N LEU A 107 -24.41 -8.04 -5.86
CA LEU A 107 -23.54 -6.94 -5.41
C LEU A 107 -23.39 -6.88 -3.89
N TRP A 108 -24.45 -7.16 -3.13
CA TRP A 108 -24.40 -7.17 -1.66
C TRP A 108 -23.45 -8.21 -1.08
N VAL A 109 -23.34 -9.37 -1.72
CA VAL A 109 -22.36 -10.40 -1.31
C VAL A 109 -20.94 -9.96 -1.59
N LEU A 110 -20.71 -9.19 -2.67
CA LEU A 110 -19.40 -8.55 -2.91
C LEU A 110 -19.04 -7.59 -1.77
N PHE A 111 -19.97 -6.72 -1.37
CA PHE A 111 -19.76 -5.83 -0.22
C PHE A 111 -19.43 -6.61 1.06
N LEU A 112 -20.18 -7.67 1.34
CA LEU A 112 -19.93 -8.53 2.51
C LEU A 112 -18.52 -9.12 2.46
N GLY A 113 -18.11 -9.69 1.33
CA GLY A 113 -16.78 -10.24 1.15
C GLY A 113 -15.66 -9.18 1.36
N ARG A 114 -15.85 -7.97 0.81
CA ARG A 114 -14.91 -6.85 0.97
C ARG A 114 -14.83 -6.35 2.41
N ILE A 115 -15.97 -6.25 3.12
CA ILE A 115 -15.99 -5.85 4.53
C ILE A 115 -15.30 -6.91 5.40
N LEU A 116 -15.56 -8.20 5.18
CA LEU A 116 -14.90 -9.30 5.91
C LEU A 116 -13.39 -9.29 5.69
N ASP A 117 -12.94 -9.14 4.45
CA ASP A 117 -11.53 -9.07 4.08
C ASP A 117 -10.87 -7.82 4.71
N GLY A 118 -11.50 -6.65 4.61
CA GLY A 118 -11.01 -5.41 5.21
C GLY A 118 -10.96 -5.48 6.74
N ALA A 119 -11.99 -6.01 7.39
CA ALA A 119 -12.03 -6.19 8.84
C ALA A 119 -10.90 -7.11 9.36
N SER A 120 -10.47 -8.04 8.51
CA SER A 120 -9.37 -8.95 8.78
C SER A 120 -7.99 -8.40 8.35
N GLY A 121 -7.94 -7.28 7.63
CA GLY A 121 -6.75 -6.72 6.99
C GLY A 121 -5.71 -6.09 7.93
N ALA A 122 -5.40 -6.72 9.06
CA ALA A 122 -4.39 -6.26 10.01
C ALA A 122 -3.03 -6.97 9.91
N SER A 123 -2.90 -8.00 9.06
CA SER A 123 -1.71 -8.85 8.94
C SER A 123 -0.43 -8.05 8.73
N VAL A 124 -0.43 -7.06 7.81
CA VAL A 124 0.72 -6.20 7.54
C VAL A 124 1.09 -5.34 8.75
N ALA A 125 0.12 -4.72 9.42
CA ALA A 125 0.37 -3.86 10.58
C ALA A 125 0.91 -4.67 11.77
N VAL A 126 0.35 -5.86 12.02
CA VAL A 126 0.81 -6.77 13.07
C VAL A 126 2.18 -7.34 12.73
N ALA A 127 2.46 -7.65 11.46
CA ALA A 127 3.78 -8.10 11.00
C ALA A 127 4.85 -7.01 11.17
N GLN A 128 4.53 -5.74 10.91
CA GLN A 128 5.43 -4.61 11.22
C GLN A 128 5.75 -4.57 12.71
N GLY A 129 4.74 -4.77 13.59
CA GLY A 129 4.93 -4.94 15.02
C GLY A 129 5.87 -6.12 15.35
N ALA A 130 5.63 -7.29 14.75
CA ALA A 130 6.48 -8.47 14.94
C ALA A 130 7.94 -8.24 14.52
N VAL A 131 8.16 -7.54 13.42
CA VAL A 131 9.51 -7.13 12.98
C VAL A 131 10.18 -6.21 13.99
N THR A 132 9.44 -5.25 14.57
CA THR A 132 9.99 -4.36 15.60
C THR A 132 10.29 -5.07 16.93
N ASP A 133 9.55 -6.16 17.24
CA ASP A 133 9.79 -6.99 18.40
C ASP A 133 11.08 -7.85 18.24
N LEU A 134 11.40 -8.27 17.00
CA LEU A 134 12.59 -9.09 16.68
C LEU A 134 13.86 -8.25 16.51
N ALA A 135 13.75 -6.99 16.10
CA ALA A 135 14.86 -6.18 15.65
C ALA A 135 15.38 -5.23 16.74
N PRO A 136 16.71 -5.15 16.96
CA PRO A 136 17.29 -4.06 17.73
C PRO A 136 16.97 -2.70 17.06
N PRO A 137 16.85 -1.61 17.82
CA PRO A 137 16.44 -0.30 17.28
C PRO A 137 17.21 0.16 16.04
N SER A 138 18.51 -0.13 15.95
CA SER A 138 19.39 0.22 14.81
C SER A 138 19.03 -0.50 13.51
N GLU A 139 18.48 -1.71 13.57
CA GLU A 139 18.16 -2.55 12.40
C GLU A 139 16.68 -2.41 11.95
N ARG A 140 15.81 -1.86 12.79
CA ARG A 140 14.37 -1.70 12.49
C ARG A 140 14.10 -1.01 11.15
N PRO A 141 14.77 0.13 10.81
CA PRO A 141 14.51 0.79 9.53
C PRO A 141 14.83 -0.09 8.32
N ARG A 142 15.93 -0.86 8.41
CA ARG A 142 16.34 -1.78 7.35
C ARG A 142 15.31 -2.91 7.16
N LEU A 143 14.87 -3.54 8.25
CA LEU A 143 13.96 -4.68 8.19
C LEU A 143 12.54 -4.27 7.79
N LEU A 144 12.05 -3.11 8.26
CA LEU A 144 10.78 -2.53 7.82
C LEU A 144 10.84 -2.12 6.33
N GLY A 145 11.98 -1.62 5.87
CA GLY A 145 12.21 -1.35 4.43
C GLY A 145 12.17 -2.62 3.59
N LEU A 146 12.78 -3.72 4.06
CA LEU A 146 12.68 -5.03 3.41
C LEU A 146 11.25 -5.55 3.41
N LEU A 147 10.50 -5.35 4.51
CA LEU A 147 9.08 -5.71 4.56
C LEU A 147 8.27 -4.91 3.54
N GLY A 148 8.62 -3.63 3.35
CA GLY A 148 8.04 -2.79 2.29
C GLY A 148 8.25 -3.34 0.88
N ALA A 149 9.37 -4.05 0.61
CA ALA A 149 9.60 -4.68 -0.68
C ALA A 149 8.60 -5.81 -1.00
N ALA A 150 7.92 -6.37 -0.01
CA ALA A 150 6.84 -7.35 -0.21
C ALA A 150 5.66 -6.75 -1.00
N PHE A 151 5.40 -5.44 -0.89
CA PHE A 151 4.40 -4.76 -1.72
C PHE A 151 4.75 -4.85 -3.21
N GLY A 152 6.03 -4.69 -3.57
CA GLY A 152 6.47 -4.86 -4.96
C GLY A 152 6.18 -6.26 -5.49
N VAL A 153 6.41 -7.30 -4.68
CA VAL A 153 6.07 -8.69 -5.04
C VAL A 153 4.56 -8.85 -5.22
N GLY A 154 3.75 -8.31 -4.29
CA GLY A 154 2.29 -8.35 -4.37
C GLY A 154 1.76 -7.70 -5.65
N PHE A 155 2.25 -6.53 -5.99
CA PHE A 155 1.83 -5.78 -7.18
C PHE A 155 2.33 -6.35 -8.52
N VAL A 156 3.32 -7.25 -8.53
CA VAL A 156 3.75 -7.97 -9.75
C VAL A 156 3.10 -9.33 -9.86
N VAL A 157 3.24 -10.14 -8.80
CA VAL A 157 2.79 -11.54 -8.81
C VAL A 157 1.27 -11.64 -8.70
N GLY A 158 0.65 -10.76 -7.89
CA GLY A 158 -0.81 -10.75 -7.69
C GLY A 158 -1.58 -10.60 -8.99
N PRO A 159 -1.43 -9.49 -9.73
CA PRO A 159 -2.11 -9.31 -11.01
C PRO A 159 -1.79 -10.40 -12.03
N ALA A 160 -0.55 -10.90 -12.07
CA ALA A 160 -0.18 -12.01 -12.96
C ALA A 160 -1.00 -13.27 -12.66
N LEU A 161 -1.10 -13.65 -11.39
CA LEU A 161 -1.91 -14.79 -10.97
C LEU A 161 -3.41 -14.53 -11.17
N GLY A 162 -3.88 -13.32 -10.89
CA GLY A 162 -5.28 -12.92 -11.11
C GLY A 162 -5.68 -13.00 -12.59
N GLY A 163 -4.83 -12.45 -13.46
CA GLY A 163 -5.03 -12.51 -14.91
C GLY A 163 -5.01 -13.94 -15.47
N LEU A 164 -4.10 -14.79 -15.00
CA LEU A 164 -4.08 -16.21 -15.37
C LEU A 164 -5.32 -16.94 -14.86
N ALA A 165 -5.73 -16.68 -13.62
CA ALA A 165 -6.91 -17.29 -13.04
C ALA A 165 -8.20 -16.87 -13.79
N SER A 166 -8.28 -15.62 -14.28
CA SER A 166 -9.45 -15.15 -15.02
C SER A 166 -9.71 -15.90 -16.34
N LEU A 167 -8.69 -16.58 -16.89
CA LEU A 167 -8.85 -17.45 -18.06
C LEU A 167 -9.72 -18.68 -17.76
N GLY A 168 -9.80 -19.12 -16.51
CA GLY A 168 -10.65 -20.21 -16.07
C GLY A 168 -12.04 -19.78 -15.59
N GLY A 169 -12.35 -18.50 -15.67
CA GLY A 169 -13.64 -17.92 -15.30
C GLY A 169 -13.51 -16.76 -14.32
N GLU A 170 -14.54 -15.94 -14.27
CA GLU A 170 -14.57 -14.66 -13.55
C GLU A 170 -14.50 -14.79 -12.01
N HIS A 171 -14.99 -15.88 -11.47
CA HIS A 171 -14.96 -16.17 -10.04
C HIS A 171 -13.60 -16.71 -9.56
N LEU A 172 -12.85 -17.36 -10.48
CA LEU A 172 -11.66 -18.13 -10.15
C LEU A 172 -10.54 -17.26 -9.49
N PRO A 173 -10.28 -16.02 -9.91
CA PRO A 173 -9.28 -15.17 -9.24
C PRO A 173 -9.52 -15.01 -7.73
N PHE A 174 -10.76 -14.86 -7.31
CA PHE A 174 -11.11 -14.71 -5.90
C PHE A 174 -10.93 -16.01 -5.11
N PHE A 175 -11.26 -17.15 -5.71
CA PHE A 175 -10.99 -18.47 -5.14
C PHE A 175 -9.48 -18.74 -5.04
N VAL A 176 -8.69 -18.31 -6.03
CA VAL A 176 -7.23 -18.40 -5.99
C VAL A 176 -6.69 -17.52 -4.87
N ALA A 177 -7.17 -16.26 -4.73
CA ALA A 177 -6.75 -15.36 -3.64
C ALA A 177 -7.08 -15.96 -2.27
N GLY A 178 -8.29 -16.50 -2.07
CA GLY A 178 -8.70 -17.19 -0.85
C GLY A 178 -7.84 -18.41 -0.56
N THR A 179 -7.50 -19.19 -1.58
CA THR A 179 -6.63 -20.37 -1.45
C THR A 179 -5.20 -19.97 -1.07
N VAL A 180 -4.65 -18.92 -1.70
CA VAL A 180 -3.33 -18.37 -1.33
C VAL A 180 -3.32 -17.90 0.12
N ALA A 181 -4.36 -17.20 0.57
CA ALA A 181 -4.49 -16.75 1.96
C ALA A 181 -4.59 -17.95 2.93
N LEU A 182 -5.33 -19.01 2.57
CA LEU A 182 -5.46 -20.22 3.37
C LEU A 182 -4.15 -20.99 3.45
N ILE A 183 -3.43 -21.15 2.34
CA ILE A 183 -2.08 -21.75 2.32
C ILE A 183 -1.12 -20.93 3.18
N ASN A 184 -1.17 -19.59 3.05
CA ASN A 184 -0.36 -18.68 3.86
C ASN A 184 -0.66 -18.84 5.35
N ALA A 185 -1.93 -18.95 5.73
CA ALA A 185 -2.33 -19.26 7.10
C ALA A 185 -1.72 -20.59 7.57
N GLY A 186 -1.76 -21.65 6.74
CA GLY A 186 -1.13 -22.94 7.03
C GLY A 186 0.39 -22.80 7.22
N VAL A 187 1.08 -22.11 6.32
CA VAL A 187 2.54 -21.86 6.45
C VAL A 187 2.84 -21.08 7.73
N ALA A 188 2.06 -20.02 8.00
CA ALA A 188 2.22 -19.21 9.21
C ALA A 188 1.98 -20.03 10.49
N TRP A 189 1.00 -20.94 10.48
CA TRP A 189 0.74 -21.84 11.62
C TRP A 189 1.98 -22.65 12.02
N PHE A 190 2.68 -23.24 11.05
CA PHE A 190 3.83 -24.12 11.33
C PHE A 190 5.14 -23.34 11.44
N ARG A 191 5.34 -22.26 10.70
CA ARG A 191 6.64 -21.59 10.55
C ARG A 191 6.75 -20.24 11.25
N LEU A 192 5.62 -19.54 11.51
CA LEU A 192 5.67 -18.21 12.13
C LEU A 192 6.00 -18.33 13.62
N PRO A 193 7.10 -17.71 14.09
CA PRO A 193 7.39 -17.67 15.52
C PRO A 193 6.47 -16.69 16.24
N GLU A 194 6.17 -16.94 17.51
CA GLU A 194 5.60 -15.92 18.37
C GLU A 194 6.72 -14.94 18.79
N THR A 195 6.58 -13.67 18.40
CA THR A 195 7.62 -12.66 18.64
C THR A 195 7.42 -11.86 19.92
N ARG A 196 6.27 -12.01 20.58
CA ARG A 196 5.94 -11.30 21.81
C ARG A 196 5.61 -12.26 22.96
N PRO A 197 6.64 -12.76 23.68
CA PRO A 197 6.44 -13.67 24.79
C PRO A 197 5.67 -13.02 25.96
N ALA A 198 5.01 -13.85 26.78
CA ALA A 198 4.08 -13.43 27.83
C ALA A 198 4.66 -12.39 28.82
N ARG A 199 5.95 -12.46 29.14
CA ARG A 199 6.63 -11.51 30.06
C ARG A 199 6.65 -10.06 29.56
N VAL A 200 6.79 -9.84 28.25
CA VAL A 200 6.82 -8.49 27.66
C VAL A 200 5.41 -7.86 27.61
N ARG A 201 4.37 -8.69 27.70
CA ARG A 201 2.97 -8.24 27.70
C ARG A 201 2.59 -7.47 28.96
N ASP A 202 3.15 -7.82 30.09
CA ASP A 202 2.80 -7.21 31.39
C ASP A 202 3.51 -5.87 31.59
N GLU A 203 4.72 -5.69 31.08
CA GLU A 203 5.48 -4.44 31.15
C GLU A 203 4.90 -3.32 30.25
N ALA A 204 4.37 -3.67 29.09
CA ALA A 204 3.76 -2.70 28.14
C ALA A 204 2.45 -2.09 28.67
N ARG A 205 1.78 -2.75 29.63
CA ARG A 205 0.58 -2.19 30.29
C ARG A 205 0.85 -0.94 31.13
N MET A 206 2.12 -0.72 31.58
CA MET A 206 2.49 0.36 32.49
C MET A 206 2.97 1.64 31.80
N HIS A 207 3.22 1.64 30.47
CA HIS A 207 3.90 2.77 29.79
C HIS A 207 3.09 3.45 28.67
N SER A 208 1.77 3.35 28.66
CA SER A 208 0.94 4.01 27.63
C SER A 208 0.44 5.39 28.09
N SER A 209 1.30 6.38 28.16
CA SER A 209 0.89 7.80 28.07
C SER A 209 2.09 8.69 27.87
N GLN A 210 2.23 9.27 26.69
CA GLN A 210 2.81 10.61 26.46
C GLN A 210 3.03 10.83 24.96
N GLY A 211 2.33 11.78 24.35
CA GLY A 211 2.66 12.17 23.00
C GLY A 211 1.69 13.09 22.28
N THR A 212 1.56 14.36 22.70
CA THR A 212 0.68 15.30 21.96
C THR A 212 1.45 16.35 21.14
N SER A 213 2.72 16.59 21.39
CA SER A 213 3.45 17.75 20.82
C SER A 213 4.07 17.57 19.42
N ALA A 214 4.30 16.35 18.94
CA ALA A 214 4.96 16.14 17.64
C ALA A 214 4.02 16.24 16.43
N LYS A 215 2.70 16.19 16.65
CA LYS A 215 1.70 16.12 15.58
C LYS A 215 1.69 17.37 14.68
N ILE A 216 1.87 18.55 15.24
CA ILE A 216 1.74 19.81 14.50
C ILE A 216 2.81 19.99 13.42
N ARG A 217 4.04 19.53 13.62
CA ARG A 217 5.14 19.62 12.64
C ARG A 217 5.02 18.68 11.46
N LEU A 218 4.13 17.68 11.53
CA LEU A 218 3.98 16.66 10.50
C LEU A 218 2.78 16.88 9.57
N TRP A 219 1.90 17.87 9.87
CA TRP A 219 0.67 18.08 9.12
C TRP A 219 0.89 18.35 7.63
N GLY A 220 1.91 19.12 7.25
CA GLY A 220 2.22 19.39 5.84
C GLY A 220 2.55 18.10 5.08
N LEU A 221 3.40 17.22 5.64
CA LEU A 221 3.72 15.93 5.05
C LEU A 221 2.53 14.95 5.12
N ALA A 222 1.73 15.03 6.20
CA ALA A 222 0.54 14.21 6.33
C ALA A 222 -0.51 14.57 5.25
N LEU A 223 -0.73 15.85 5.00
CA LEU A 223 -1.61 16.34 3.92
C LEU A 223 -1.05 15.99 2.54
N THR A 224 0.26 16.09 2.32
CA THR A 224 0.91 15.60 1.09
C THR A 224 0.59 14.12 0.86
N GLY A 225 0.74 13.29 1.89
CA GLY A 225 0.43 11.85 1.80
C GLY A 225 -1.06 11.59 1.58
N PHE A 226 -1.92 12.30 2.31
CA PHE A 226 -3.36 12.18 2.19
C PHE A 226 -3.85 12.47 0.77
N THR A 227 -3.48 13.64 0.22
CA THR A 227 -3.93 14.03 -1.13
C THR A 227 -3.36 13.12 -2.21
N ALA A 228 -2.09 12.69 -2.08
CA ALA A 228 -1.49 11.74 -3.00
C ALA A 228 -2.17 10.35 -2.95
N ILE A 229 -2.54 9.85 -1.75
CA ILE A 229 -3.19 8.55 -1.62
C ILE A 229 -4.66 8.60 -2.05
N VAL A 230 -5.37 9.72 -1.85
CA VAL A 230 -6.73 9.92 -2.40
C VAL A 230 -6.70 9.79 -3.91
N ALA A 231 -5.75 10.46 -4.58
CA ALA A 231 -5.59 10.40 -6.03
C ALA A 231 -5.26 8.97 -6.51
N PHE A 232 -4.30 8.31 -5.86
CA PHE A 232 -3.85 6.99 -6.26
C PHE A 232 -4.91 5.90 -6.01
N SER A 233 -5.57 5.90 -4.86
CA SER A 233 -6.62 4.92 -4.56
C SER A 233 -7.89 5.12 -5.41
N GLY A 234 -8.17 6.37 -5.79
CA GLY A 234 -9.20 6.68 -6.79
C GLY A 234 -8.85 6.08 -8.17
N PHE A 235 -7.59 6.22 -8.61
CA PHE A 235 -7.09 5.55 -9.81
C PHE A 235 -7.24 4.03 -9.71
N GLU A 236 -6.78 3.40 -8.62
CA GLU A 236 -6.89 1.95 -8.44
C GLU A 236 -8.33 1.44 -8.58
N ALA A 237 -9.29 2.16 -8.02
CA ALA A 237 -10.69 1.76 -8.03
C ALA A 237 -11.36 1.89 -9.40
N THR A 238 -11.02 2.94 -10.17
CA THR A 238 -11.73 3.26 -11.42
C THR A 238 -10.97 2.88 -12.69
N PHE A 239 -9.68 2.55 -12.61
CA PHE A 239 -8.87 2.24 -13.78
C PHE A 239 -9.39 1.03 -14.57
N SER A 240 -9.85 -0.01 -13.89
CA SER A 240 -10.43 -1.18 -14.55
C SER A 240 -11.68 -0.84 -15.37
N LEU A 241 -12.51 0.10 -14.87
CA LEU A 241 -13.68 0.61 -15.58
C LEU A 241 -13.28 1.41 -16.82
N LEU A 242 -12.31 2.34 -16.67
CA LEU A 242 -11.79 3.11 -17.81
C LEU A 242 -11.19 2.19 -18.88
N ALA A 243 -10.36 1.23 -18.47
CA ALA A 243 -9.67 0.31 -19.35
C ALA A 243 -10.68 -0.59 -20.13
N GLY A 244 -11.73 -1.04 -19.43
CA GLY A 244 -12.82 -1.77 -20.04
C GLY A 244 -13.63 -0.92 -21.04
N ASN A 245 -14.02 0.28 -20.63
CA ASN A 245 -14.92 1.12 -21.42
C ASN A 245 -14.25 1.82 -22.61
N ARG A 246 -12.98 2.27 -22.47
CA ARG A 246 -12.27 2.96 -23.56
C ARG A 246 -11.47 2.04 -24.48
N PHE A 247 -10.90 0.96 -23.91
CA PHE A 247 -9.96 0.08 -24.63
C PHE A 247 -10.51 -1.33 -24.84
N ASN A 248 -11.74 -1.60 -24.40
CA ASN A 248 -12.38 -2.94 -24.47
C ASN A 248 -11.49 -4.05 -23.86
N LEU A 249 -10.76 -3.73 -22.79
CA LEU A 249 -9.88 -4.69 -22.14
C LEU A 249 -10.68 -5.69 -21.30
N THR A 250 -10.29 -6.94 -21.43
CA THR A 250 -10.73 -8.03 -20.54
C THR A 250 -9.98 -7.95 -19.19
N GLU A 251 -10.43 -8.71 -18.20
CA GLU A 251 -9.75 -8.83 -16.89
C GLU A 251 -8.28 -9.22 -17.03
N GLY A 252 -7.98 -10.15 -17.96
CA GLY A 252 -6.59 -10.56 -18.24
C GLY A 252 -5.75 -9.43 -18.83
N GLY A 253 -6.32 -8.60 -19.72
CA GLY A 253 -5.65 -7.42 -20.28
C GLY A 253 -5.37 -6.35 -19.21
N ILE A 254 -6.34 -6.10 -18.33
CA ILE A 254 -6.18 -5.18 -17.20
C ILE A 254 -5.10 -5.70 -16.23
N ALA A 255 -5.14 -6.99 -15.90
CA ALA A 255 -4.14 -7.62 -15.06
C ALA A 255 -2.73 -7.51 -15.65
N ALA A 256 -2.57 -7.68 -16.98
CA ALA A 256 -1.28 -7.52 -17.67
C ALA A 256 -0.73 -6.08 -17.53
N ILE A 257 -1.60 -5.05 -17.58
CA ILE A 257 -1.20 -3.66 -17.33
C ILE A 257 -0.70 -3.49 -15.89
N PHE A 258 -1.42 -4.04 -14.90
CA PHE A 258 -0.99 -3.98 -13.50
C PHE A 258 0.33 -4.73 -13.25
N VAL A 259 0.59 -5.83 -13.94
CA VAL A 259 1.92 -6.49 -13.93
C VAL A 259 2.99 -5.52 -14.43
N GLY A 260 2.74 -4.82 -15.53
CA GLY A 260 3.64 -3.80 -16.06
C GLY A 260 3.89 -2.66 -15.05
N ILE A 261 2.82 -2.15 -14.42
CA ILE A 261 2.89 -1.15 -13.35
C ILE A 261 3.75 -1.67 -12.20
N GLY A 262 3.49 -2.88 -11.72
CA GLY A 262 4.25 -3.51 -10.64
C GLY A 262 5.74 -3.67 -10.99
N ALA A 263 6.05 -4.13 -12.20
CA ALA A 263 7.44 -4.28 -12.66
C ALA A 263 8.19 -2.93 -12.68
N VAL A 264 7.56 -1.87 -13.18
CA VAL A 264 8.14 -0.51 -13.15
C VAL A 264 8.32 -0.02 -11.72
N LEU A 265 7.36 -0.25 -10.82
CA LEU A 265 7.48 0.10 -9.39
C LEU A 265 8.69 -0.60 -8.74
N VAL A 266 8.90 -1.89 -9.01
CA VAL A 266 10.06 -2.64 -8.49
C VAL A 266 11.37 -2.04 -9.01
N VAL A 267 11.44 -1.69 -10.28
CA VAL A 267 12.63 -1.04 -10.85
C VAL A 267 12.87 0.34 -10.23
N VAL A 268 11.84 1.15 -10.11
CA VAL A 268 11.97 2.50 -9.54
C VAL A 268 12.38 2.43 -8.06
N GLN A 269 11.69 1.65 -7.26
CA GLN A 269 11.95 1.57 -5.81
C GLN A 269 13.20 0.75 -5.47
N GLY A 270 13.51 -0.30 -6.23
CA GLY A 270 14.66 -1.17 -5.98
C GLY A 270 15.98 -0.66 -6.55
N ILE A 271 15.94 0.03 -7.69
CA ILE A 271 17.15 0.39 -8.44
C ILE A 271 17.31 1.91 -8.55
N LEU A 272 16.25 2.65 -8.93
CA LEU A 272 16.40 4.05 -9.34
C LEU A 272 16.30 5.03 -8.17
N ILE A 273 15.55 4.72 -7.11
CA ILE A 273 15.31 5.66 -6.01
C ILE A 273 16.59 6.08 -5.29
N ALA A 274 17.53 5.15 -5.07
CA ALA A 274 18.77 5.44 -4.36
C ALA A 274 19.67 6.42 -5.14
N PRO A 275 20.00 6.22 -6.44
CA PRO A 275 20.78 7.18 -7.21
C PRO A 275 20.05 8.50 -7.46
N ILE A 276 18.70 8.51 -7.58
CA ILE A 276 17.93 9.73 -7.71
C ILE A 276 18.02 10.56 -6.42
N ASN A 277 17.80 9.94 -5.26
CA ASN A 277 17.91 10.62 -3.96
C ASN A 277 19.34 11.09 -3.66
N ALA A 278 20.36 10.34 -4.09
CA ALA A 278 21.75 10.77 -3.92
C ALA A 278 22.09 12.02 -4.72
N LYS A 279 21.48 12.21 -5.91
CA LYS A 279 21.73 13.37 -6.78
C LYS A 279 20.84 14.57 -6.46
N LEU A 280 19.57 14.35 -6.19
CA LEU A 280 18.55 15.41 -6.06
C LEU A 280 18.14 15.68 -4.61
N GLY A 281 18.40 14.75 -3.70
CA GLY A 281 17.88 14.78 -2.34
C GLY A 281 16.45 14.24 -2.25
N THR A 282 16.05 13.79 -1.06
CA THR A 282 14.76 13.13 -0.79
C THR A 282 13.56 14.06 -1.08
N GLN A 283 13.68 15.34 -0.73
CA GLN A 283 12.58 16.30 -0.90
C GLN A 283 12.31 16.61 -2.38
N ARG A 284 13.34 16.90 -3.17
CA ARG A 284 13.17 17.13 -4.61
C ARG A 284 12.69 15.88 -5.33
N SER A 285 13.14 14.70 -4.92
CA SER A 285 12.65 13.43 -5.45
C SER A 285 11.15 13.23 -5.18
N LEU A 286 10.66 13.60 -3.97
CA LEU A 286 9.24 13.61 -3.66
C LEU A 286 8.47 14.58 -4.58
N GLN A 287 8.97 15.80 -4.74
CA GLN A 287 8.33 16.82 -5.58
C GLN A 287 8.24 16.38 -7.05
N ILE A 288 9.33 15.84 -7.61
CA ILE A 288 9.32 15.27 -8.96
C ILE A 288 8.33 14.12 -9.07
N GLY A 289 8.27 13.24 -8.07
CA GLY A 289 7.29 12.16 -8.01
C GLY A 289 5.84 12.67 -8.06
N LEU A 290 5.53 13.73 -7.33
CA LEU A 290 4.20 14.36 -7.33
C LEU A 290 3.86 15.02 -8.67
N VAL A 291 4.83 15.68 -9.32
CA VAL A 291 4.67 16.26 -10.68
C VAL A 291 4.38 15.15 -11.68
N LEU A 292 5.14 14.05 -11.66
CA LEU A 292 4.92 12.91 -12.55
C LEU A 292 3.57 12.24 -12.30
N ASN A 293 3.16 12.07 -11.04
CA ASN A 293 1.83 11.55 -10.70
C ASN A 293 0.72 12.46 -11.24
N SER A 294 0.83 13.78 -11.02
CA SER A 294 -0.13 14.75 -11.52
C SER A 294 -0.23 14.70 -13.05
N ALA A 295 0.90 14.77 -13.74
CA ALA A 295 0.95 14.70 -15.20
C ALA A 295 0.39 13.36 -15.72
N GLY A 296 0.78 12.23 -15.12
CA GLY A 296 0.30 10.91 -15.50
C GLY A 296 -1.22 10.79 -15.38
N LEU A 297 -1.81 11.27 -14.28
CA LEU A 297 -3.25 11.25 -14.08
C LEU A 297 -3.97 12.18 -15.07
N ILE A 298 -3.46 13.41 -15.30
CA ILE A 298 -4.07 14.33 -16.26
C ILE A 298 -4.02 13.74 -17.68
N ILE A 299 -2.89 13.17 -18.10
CA ILE A 299 -2.77 12.52 -19.42
C ILE A 299 -3.72 11.32 -19.50
N LEU A 300 -3.87 10.54 -18.44
CA LEU A 300 -4.77 9.39 -18.39
C LEU A 300 -6.24 9.79 -18.57
N ALA A 301 -6.65 10.95 -18.07
CA ALA A 301 -8.00 11.48 -18.25
C ALA A 301 -8.40 11.60 -19.73
N PHE A 302 -7.43 11.88 -20.59
CA PHE A 302 -7.62 12.06 -22.03
C PHE A 302 -7.07 10.90 -22.88
N ALA A 303 -6.74 9.75 -22.24
CA ALA A 303 -6.18 8.62 -22.95
C ALA A 303 -7.24 7.94 -23.82
N GLU A 304 -7.11 8.07 -25.13
CA GLU A 304 -7.95 7.43 -26.17
C GLU A 304 -7.15 6.49 -27.06
N SER A 305 -5.83 6.48 -26.94
CA SER A 305 -4.93 5.62 -27.68
C SER A 305 -3.97 4.88 -26.75
N TRP A 306 -3.49 3.71 -27.22
CA TRP A 306 -2.51 2.91 -26.48
C TRP A 306 -1.22 3.68 -26.14
N SER A 307 -0.73 4.52 -27.06
CA SER A 307 0.47 5.32 -26.84
C SER A 307 0.28 6.31 -25.68
N ILE A 308 -0.85 7.01 -25.65
CA ILE A 308 -1.18 7.95 -24.57
C ILE A 308 -1.37 7.20 -23.24
N LEU A 309 -2.05 6.03 -23.26
CA LEU A 309 -2.22 5.19 -22.08
C LEU A 309 -0.87 4.76 -21.48
N ILE A 310 0.05 4.26 -22.31
CA ILE A 310 1.37 3.81 -21.86
C ILE A 310 2.17 4.98 -21.29
N ILE A 311 2.16 6.16 -21.92
CA ILE A 311 2.83 7.36 -21.42
C ILE A 311 2.25 7.77 -20.06
N ALA A 312 0.91 7.84 -19.95
CA ALA A 312 0.21 8.20 -18.73
C ALA A 312 0.58 7.27 -17.57
N LEU A 313 0.48 5.96 -17.80
CA LEU A 313 0.79 4.94 -16.80
C LEU A 313 2.29 4.94 -16.43
N SER A 314 3.18 5.21 -17.38
CA SER A 314 4.62 5.32 -17.09
C SER A 314 4.90 6.50 -16.15
N PHE A 315 4.33 7.68 -16.41
CA PHE A 315 4.47 8.84 -15.54
C PHE A 315 3.88 8.60 -14.16
N LEU A 316 2.66 8.07 -14.11
CA LEU A 316 1.98 7.74 -12.86
C LEU A 316 2.81 6.75 -12.03
N THR A 317 3.30 5.68 -12.65
CA THR A 317 4.01 4.60 -11.95
C THR A 317 5.38 5.05 -11.45
N VAL A 318 6.15 5.75 -12.27
CA VAL A 318 7.44 6.32 -11.85
C VAL A 318 7.23 7.34 -10.74
N GLY A 319 6.22 8.19 -10.87
CA GLY A 319 5.83 9.16 -9.86
C GLY A 319 5.50 8.48 -8.52
N GLN A 320 4.63 7.48 -8.53
CA GLN A 320 4.23 6.73 -7.34
C GLN A 320 5.41 6.00 -6.69
N GLY A 321 6.31 5.44 -7.50
CA GLY A 321 7.54 4.80 -7.02
C GLY A 321 8.45 5.75 -6.25
N LEU A 322 8.43 7.04 -6.56
CA LEU A 322 9.19 8.07 -5.84
C LEU A 322 8.44 8.64 -4.63
N VAL A 323 7.11 8.80 -4.70
CA VAL A 323 6.32 9.49 -3.65
C VAL A 323 6.34 8.74 -2.33
N ALA A 324 5.89 7.49 -2.30
CA ALA A 324 5.64 6.77 -1.06
C ALA A 324 6.91 6.60 -0.17
N PRO A 325 8.06 6.11 -0.69
CA PRO A 325 9.25 5.91 0.13
C PRO A 325 9.92 7.23 0.55
N ASN A 326 9.91 8.26 -0.33
CA ASN A 326 10.48 9.56 0.01
C ASN A 326 9.66 10.28 1.08
N LEU A 327 8.32 10.21 1.01
CA LEU A 327 7.45 10.75 2.03
C LEU A 327 7.69 10.10 3.40
N SER A 328 7.77 8.77 3.44
CA SER A 328 8.07 8.03 4.67
C SER A 328 9.44 8.40 5.26
N THR A 329 10.45 8.61 4.39
CA THR A 329 11.79 9.06 4.80
C THR A 329 11.75 10.48 5.39
N LEU A 330 11.03 11.41 4.76
CA LEU A 330 10.89 12.78 5.27
C LEU A 330 10.11 12.83 6.59
N VAL A 331 9.04 12.06 6.73
CA VAL A 331 8.26 11.97 7.98
C VAL A 331 9.13 11.44 9.12
N SER A 332 9.86 10.34 8.89
CA SER A 332 10.72 9.72 9.89
C SER A 332 11.93 10.59 10.24
N GLY A 333 12.45 11.35 9.29
CA GLY A 333 13.61 12.25 9.49
C GLY A 333 13.30 13.51 10.31
N ARG A 334 12.01 13.87 10.49
CA ARG A 334 11.59 15.08 11.24
C ARG A 334 11.30 14.86 12.71
N VAL A 335 11.48 13.66 13.19
CA VAL A 335 11.26 13.30 14.59
C VAL A 335 12.48 12.56 15.13
N PRO A 336 12.76 12.66 16.45
CA PRO A 336 13.80 11.88 17.09
C PRO A 336 13.57 10.37 16.87
N ASP A 337 14.65 9.59 16.90
CA ASP A 337 14.63 8.14 16.59
C ASP A 337 13.59 7.35 17.38
N HIS A 338 13.41 7.67 18.66
CA HIS A 338 12.43 7.01 19.54
C HIS A 338 10.98 7.32 19.22
N ARG A 339 10.69 8.35 18.37
CA ARG A 339 9.32 8.75 17.95
C ARG A 339 9.03 8.47 16.49
N ARG A 340 9.95 7.87 15.73
CA ARG A 340 9.75 7.56 14.30
C ARG A 340 8.53 6.67 14.06
N GLY A 341 8.32 5.68 14.91
CA GLY A 341 7.16 4.80 14.83
C GLY A 341 5.82 5.55 15.01
N GLU A 342 5.77 6.49 15.95
CA GLU A 342 4.58 7.34 16.17
C GLU A 342 4.28 8.21 14.95
N ALA A 343 5.32 8.84 14.37
CA ALA A 343 5.18 9.71 13.20
C ALA A 343 4.70 8.93 11.96
N LEU A 344 5.29 7.76 11.69
CA LEU A 344 4.87 6.89 10.59
C LEU A 344 3.47 6.32 10.83
N GLY A 345 3.12 5.95 12.07
CA GLY A 345 1.78 5.52 12.44
C GLY A 345 0.73 6.61 12.22
N PHE A 346 1.03 7.86 12.59
CA PHE A 346 0.18 9.00 12.30
C PHE A 346 -0.03 9.19 10.79
N GLN A 347 1.05 9.15 10.01
CA GLN A 347 1.01 9.22 8.55
C GLN A 347 0.13 8.12 7.95
N GLN A 348 0.28 6.87 8.41
CA GLN A 348 -0.52 5.74 7.94
C GLN A 348 -2.00 5.88 8.31
N GLY A 349 -2.32 6.42 9.50
CA GLY A 349 -3.69 6.72 9.89
C GLY A 349 -4.35 7.75 8.96
N VAL A 350 -3.64 8.81 8.62
CA VAL A 350 -4.12 9.83 7.67
C VAL A 350 -4.28 9.24 6.26
N ASN A 351 -3.32 8.44 5.81
CA ASN A 351 -3.40 7.74 4.52
C ASN A 351 -4.59 6.76 4.46
N ALA A 352 -4.93 6.10 5.56
CA ALA A 352 -6.06 5.19 5.61
C ALA A 352 -7.41 5.91 5.36
N ILE A 353 -7.56 7.14 5.86
CA ILE A 353 -8.73 7.98 5.53
C ILE A 353 -8.75 8.30 4.02
N GLY A 354 -7.59 8.59 3.42
CA GLY A 354 -7.46 8.81 1.98
C GLY A 354 -7.87 7.59 1.14
N ARG A 355 -7.53 6.38 1.60
CA ARG A 355 -7.96 5.13 0.94
C ARG A 355 -9.46 4.87 1.02
N VAL A 356 -10.15 5.43 1.99
CA VAL A 356 -11.61 5.38 2.09
C VAL A 356 -12.24 6.41 1.15
N SER A 357 -11.77 7.67 1.23
CA SER A 357 -12.38 8.79 0.51
C SER A 357 -12.03 8.81 -0.99
N GLY A 358 -10.84 8.34 -1.38
CA GLY A 358 -10.39 8.36 -2.77
C GLY A 358 -11.29 7.56 -3.72
N PRO A 359 -11.52 6.26 -3.48
CA PRO A 359 -12.38 5.45 -4.31
C PRO A 359 -13.83 5.94 -4.36
N ALA A 360 -14.39 6.37 -3.22
CA ALA A 360 -15.74 6.91 -3.16
C ALA A 360 -15.87 8.19 -4.00
N LEU A 361 -14.93 9.12 -3.85
CA LEU A 361 -14.88 10.35 -4.66
C LEU A 361 -14.72 10.02 -6.16
N ALA A 362 -13.80 9.12 -6.49
CA ALA A 362 -13.55 8.73 -7.87
C ALA A 362 -14.78 8.09 -8.52
N GLY A 363 -15.50 7.24 -7.81
CA GLY A 363 -16.72 6.62 -8.29
C GLY A 363 -17.84 7.64 -8.55
N ILE A 364 -18.04 8.61 -7.63
CA ILE A 364 -18.99 9.72 -7.82
C ILE A 364 -18.64 10.51 -9.09
N LEU A 365 -17.38 10.89 -9.26
CA LEU A 365 -16.91 11.66 -10.41
C LEU A 365 -17.08 10.87 -11.72
N TYR A 366 -16.80 9.57 -11.67
CA TYR A 366 -16.92 8.69 -12.84
C TYR A 366 -18.35 8.63 -13.35
N ASP A 367 -19.34 8.47 -12.48
CA ASP A 367 -20.75 8.31 -12.85
C ASP A 367 -21.43 9.63 -13.19
N HIS A 368 -21.13 10.74 -12.46
CA HIS A 368 -21.91 11.96 -12.54
C HIS A 368 -21.25 13.06 -13.39
N VAL A 369 -19.95 12.92 -13.70
CA VAL A 369 -19.23 13.95 -14.49
C VAL A 369 -18.71 13.36 -15.79
N SER A 370 -17.73 12.46 -15.74
CA SER A 370 -17.19 11.77 -16.91
C SER A 370 -16.21 10.66 -16.53
N ILE A 371 -15.93 9.74 -17.45
CA ILE A 371 -14.92 8.67 -17.30
C ILE A 371 -13.53 9.24 -16.96
N GLY A 372 -13.19 10.42 -17.45
CA GLY A 372 -11.88 11.08 -17.24
C GLY A 372 -11.79 11.91 -15.97
N SER A 373 -12.93 12.33 -15.40
CA SER A 373 -12.96 13.29 -14.28
C SER A 373 -12.27 12.82 -12.99
N PRO A 374 -12.29 11.52 -12.59
CA PRO A 374 -11.56 11.04 -11.43
C PRO A 374 -10.05 11.33 -11.53
N TYR A 375 -9.50 11.18 -12.74
CA TYR A 375 -8.07 11.36 -13.00
C TYR A 375 -7.68 12.85 -13.08
N LEU A 376 -8.57 13.72 -13.60
CA LEU A 376 -8.35 15.17 -13.56
C LEU A 376 -8.31 15.69 -12.13
N VAL A 377 -9.28 15.28 -11.31
CA VAL A 377 -9.32 15.63 -9.89
C VAL A 377 -8.13 15.03 -9.15
N GLY A 378 -7.78 13.77 -9.43
CA GLY A 378 -6.58 13.12 -8.89
C GLY A 378 -5.30 13.87 -9.24
N GLY A 379 -5.15 14.33 -10.50
CA GLY A 379 -4.03 15.15 -10.94
C GLY A 379 -3.96 16.48 -10.19
N ALA A 380 -5.10 17.16 -10.02
CA ALA A 380 -5.19 18.39 -9.24
C ALA A 380 -4.82 18.17 -7.75
N LEU A 381 -5.25 17.05 -7.15
CA LEU A 381 -4.87 16.67 -5.79
C LEU A 381 -3.37 16.41 -5.66
N CYS A 382 -2.72 15.79 -6.65
CA CYS A 382 -1.27 15.62 -6.67
C CYS A 382 -0.53 16.96 -6.83
N ALA A 383 -1.06 17.90 -7.62
CA ALA A 383 -0.54 19.26 -7.70
C ALA A 383 -0.70 20.00 -6.36
N LEU A 384 -1.82 19.85 -5.68
CA LEU A 384 -2.02 20.38 -4.33
C LEU A 384 -1.04 19.75 -3.32
N ALA A 385 -0.81 18.44 -3.41
CA ALA A 385 0.20 17.75 -2.60
C ALA A 385 1.60 18.36 -2.80
N LEU A 386 1.93 18.75 -4.03
CA LEU A 386 3.21 19.41 -4.33
C LEU A 386 3.33 20.77 -3.62
N LEU A 387 2.25 21.56 -3.56
CA LEU A 387 2.26 22.83 -2.82
C LEU A 387 2.52 22.62 -1.33
N PHE A 388 1.90 21.62 -0.71
CA PHE A 388 2.19 21.25 0.67
C PHE A 388 3.64 20.79 0.85
N ALA A 389 4.17 19.98 -0.09
CA ALA A 389 5.55 19.49 -0.03
C ALA A 389 6.60 20.63 -0.21
N VAL A 390 6.30 21.67 -0.97
CA VAL A 390 7.17 22.86 -1.14
C VAL A 390 7.16 23.70 0.13
N GLY A 391 5.98 24.04 0.66
CA GLY A 391 5.84 24.88 1.87
C GLY A 391 6.49 24.28 3.11
N VAL A 392 6.67 22.98 3.15
CA VAL A 392 7.36 22.27 4.22
C VAL A 392 8.89 22.43 4.12
N GLY A 393 9.45 22.65 2.93
CA GLY A 393 10.90 22.87 2.72
C GLY A 393 11.39 24.25 3.12
N GLU A 394 10.54 25.26 3.03
CA GLU A 394 10.88 26.64 3.37
C GLU A 394 10.99 26.86 4.90
N GLN A 395 10.33 26.02 5.70
CA GLN A 395 10.38 26.12 7.17
C GLN A 395 11.67 25.55 7.81
N GLU A 396 12.53 24.90 7.03
CA GLU A 396 13.82 24.36 7.53
C GLU A 396 15.02 25.30 7.33
N SER A 397 14.82 26.47 6.73
CA SER A 397 15.87 27.47 6.47
C SER A 397 15.96 28.57 7.52
N PHE A 398 15.35 28.41 8.70
CA PHE A 398 15.44 29.33 9.83
C PHE A 398 15.99 28.70 11.10
#